data_eba26948d4ae5171af709a3dd60c9e2b
#
_entry.id   eba26948d4ae5171af709a3dd60c9e2b
#
_cell.length_a   1.000
_cell.length_b   1.000
_cell.length_c   1.000
_cell.angle_alpha   90.00
_cell.angle_beta   90.00
_cell.angle_gamma   90.00
#
_symmetry.space_group_name_H-M   'P 1'
#
loop_
_entity.id
_entity.type
_entity.pdbx_description
1 polymer ?
#
loop_
_entity_poly.entity_id
_entity_poly.type
_entity_poly.pdbx_seq_one_letter_code
_entity_poly.pdbx_strand_id
1 'polypeptide(L)'
;MPKKLLYVPLIFLISFAQSDESANKVIEKGQIWSLEAQSNKLSIGNSKVLYFFPNDAYNTYRARKFSDWDSFSIIDGRNLVRLNKGDRVEILQSKFQSNVYEVKLMDGYKKNRKYFLIKEDLLDDFKLLEQDNQT
;
A
#
# COMPACT_ATOMS: atom_id res chain seq x y z
N MET A 1 47.51 33.65 6.65
CA MET A 1 47.09 33.25 6.45
C MET A 1 46.19 32.61 6.11
N PRO A 2 45.91 32.48 6.10
CA PRO A 2 45.09 31.97 5.75
C PRO A 2 44.35 31.16 5.70
N LYS A 3 44.07 30.96 5.72
CA LYS A 3 43.44 30.29 5.57
C LYS A 3 42.49 29.79 5.46
N LYS A 4 42.17 29.75 5.51
CA LYS A 4 41.38 29.38 5.41
C LYS A 4 40.60 28.71 4.96
N LEU A 5 40.40 28.68 4.85
CA LEU A 5 39.71 28.09 4.39
C LEU A 5 39.10 27.23 4.28
N LEU A 6 38.97 27.01 4.28
CA LEU A 6 38.58 26.19 4.15
C LEU A 6 37.58 25.56 4.30
N TYR A 7 37.02 25.27 4.54
CA TYR A 7 36.22 24.66 4.80
C TYR A 7 35.16 24.53 4.30
N VAL A 8 34.64 24.51 4.33
CA VAL A 8 33.75 24.74 3.71
C VAL A 8 33.07 23.75 2.97
N PRO A 9 33.48 23.01 2.40
CA PRO A 9 32.91 22.09 1.56
C PRO A 9 31.98 21.13 2.01
N LEU A 10 32.01 20.69 2.94
CA LEU A 10 31.29 19.67 3.41
C LEU A 10 29.89 19.73 3.30
N ILE A 11 29.31 20.68 3.07
CA ILE A 11 27.99 20.73 3.15
C ILE A 11 27.24 19.97 2.21
N PHE A 12 27.64 19.76 1.10
CA PHE A 12 26.78 19.22 0.17
C PHE A 12 26.41 17.86 0.31
N LEU A 13 26.97 17.21 1.11
CA LEU A 13 26.66 15.87 1.17
C LEU A 13 25.33 15.58 1.57
N ILE A 14 24.62 16.38 2.15
CA ILE A 14 23.40 16.00 2.65
C ILE A 14 22.40 15.81 1.66
N SER A 15 22.51 16.34 0.55
CA SER A 15 21.37 16.41 -0.24
C SER A 15 20.83 15.16 -0.78
N PHE A 16 21.56 14.10 -0.84
CA PHE A 16 20.91 12.99 -1.45
C PHE A 16 20.22 12.10 -0.57
N ALA A 17 20.12 12.38 0.61
CA ALA A 17 19.50 11.48 1.50
C ALA A 17 18.06 11.25 1.21
N GLN A 18 17.34 12.15 0.67
CA GLN A 18 15.98 11.93 0.53
C GLN A 18 15.59 11.17 -0.65
N SER A 19 16.38 10.91 -1.53
CA SER A 19 15.92 10.27 -2.72
C SER A 19 15.40 8.89 -2.48
N ASP A 20 15.73 8.27 -1.37
CA ASP A 20 15.30 6.91 -1.17
C ASP A 20 14.12 6.77 -0.27
N GLU A 21 13.48 7.83 0.09
CA GLU A 21 12.43 7.69 1.04
C GLU A 21 11.32 6.83 0.60
N SER A 22 10.87 6.95 -0.62
CA SER A 22 9.73 6.16 -1.02
C SER A 22 10.08 4.69 -1.10
N ALA A 23 11.30 4.37 -1.43
CA ALA A 23 11.65 2.98 -1.55
C ALA A 23 11.77 2.31 -0.19
N ASN A 24 11.97 3.09 0.84
CA ASN A 24 12.18 2.53 2.14
C ASN A 24 10.99 2.66 3.06
N LYS A 25 9.81 2.87 2.50
CA LYS A 25 8.65 2.95 3.34
C LYS A 25 8.41 1.65 4.05
N VAL A 26 8.25 1.71 5.33
CA VAL A 26 8.00 0.53 6.15
C VAL A 26 6.51 0.47 6.46
N ILE A 27 5.91 -0.67 6.22
CA ILE A 27 4.48 -0.86 6.49
C ILE A 27 4.35 -1.47 7.87
N GLU A 28 3.62 -0.80 8.75
CA GLU A 28 3.51 -1.21 10.14
C GLU A 28 2.07 -1.26 10.58
N LYS A 29 1.80 -2.11 11.55
CA LYS A 29 0.48 -2.22 12.14
C LYS A 29 0.03 -0.88 12.68
N GLY A 30 -1.21 -0.55 12.46
CA GLY A 30 -1.80 0.69 12.94
C GLY A 30 -1.71 1.85 11.99
N GLN A 31 -0.92 1.72 10.94
CA GLN A 31 -0.84 2.79 9.96
C GLN A 31 -2.13 2.89 9.17
N ILE A 32 -2.46 4.10 8.76
CA ILE A 32 -3.65 4.34 7.95
C ILE A 32 -3.19 4.85 6.59
N TRP A 33 -3.71 4.21 5.55
CA TRP A 33 -3.36 4.55 4.18
C TRP A 33 -4.64 4.92 3.43
N SER A 34 -4.54 5.85 2.51
CA SER A 34 -5.67 6.34 1.74
C SER A 34 -5.45 6.03 0.27
N LEU A 35 -6.49 5.57 -0.40
CA LEU A 35 -6.40 5.25 -1.81
C LEU A 35 -6.28 6.52 -2.62
N GLU A 36 -5.16 6.67 -3.32
CA GLU A 36 -4.91 7.85 -4.14
C GLU A 36 -5.14 7.60 -5.61
N ALA A 37 -5.09 6.36 -6.05
CA ALA A 37 -5.30 6.04 -7.44
C ALA A 37 -6.75 6.23 -7.83
N GLN A 38 -6.99 6.49 -9.09
CA GLN A 38 -8.34 6.63 -9.57
C GLN A 38 -9.10 5.34 -9.35
N SER A 39 -10.27 5.45 -8.76
CA SER A 39 -11.08 4.28 -8.46
C SER A 39 -12.50 4.72 -8.21
N ASN A 40 -13.45 3.95 -8.74
CA ASN A 40 -14.87 4.24 -8.56
C ASN A 40 -15.58 2.92 -8.34
N LYS A 41 -16.17 2.76 -7.17
CA LYS A 41 -16.74 1.48 -6.83
C LYS A 41 -17.94 1.12 -7.71
N LEU A 42 -18.50 2.07 -8.42
CA LEU A 42 -19.61 1.78 -9.30
C LEU A 42 -19.15 1.40 -10.71
N SER A 43 -17.87 1.47 -11.00
CA SER A 43 -17.36 1.18 -12.33
C SER A 43 -16.52 -0.08 -12.28
N ILE A 44 -16.99 -1.15 -12.89
CA ILE A 44 -16.31 -2.42 -12.81
C ILE A 44 -14.89 -2.35 -13.34
N GLY A 45 -14.66 -1.67 -14.43
CA GLY A 45 -13.35 -1.65 -15.03
C GLY A 45 -12.39 -0.66 -14.41
N ASN A 46 -12.85 0.16 -13.49
CA ASN A 46 -12.05 1.25 -12.98
C ASN A 46 -12.05 1.28 -11.48
N SER A 47 -12.01 0.15 -10.83
CA SER A 47 -12.00 0.15 -9.38
C SER A 47 -10.85 -0.67 -8.83
N LYS A 48 -10.22 -0.14 -7.80
CA LYS A 48 -9.28 -0.89 -7.01
C LYS A 48 -10.07 -1.68 -5.99
N VAL A 49 -9.54 -2.80 -5.56
CA VAL A 49 -10.31 -3.73 -4.75
C VAL A 49 -9.54 -4.21 -3.54
N LEU A 50 -10.28 -4.64 -2.54
CA LEU A 50 -9.75 -5.44 -1.44
C LEU A 50 -10.33 -6.84 -1.58
N TYR A 51 -9.64 -7.82 -1.04
CA TYR A 51 -10.04 -9.21 -1.17
C TYR A 51 -10.67 -9.69 0.12
N PHE A 52 -11.72 -10.51 0.00
CA PHE A 52 -12.33 -11.10 1.18
C PHE A 52 -11.45 -12.19 1.77
N PHE A 53 -10.70 -12.88 0.93
CA PHE A 53 -9.93 -14.03 1.38
C PHE A 53 -8.46 -13.81 1.13
N PRO A 54 -7.61 -14.16 2.09
CA PRO A 54 -6.17 -13.95 1.92
C PRO A 54 -5.59 -14.77 0.77
N ASN A 55 -6.12 -15.95 0.52
CA ASN A 55 -5.60 -16.76 -0.56
C ASN A 55 -5.89 -16.15 -1.91
N ASP A 56 -7.01 -15.46 -2.06
CA ASP A 56 -7.30 -14.79 -3.33
C ASP A 56 -6.31 -13.67 -3.59
N ALA A 57 -5.97 -12.92 -2.57
CA ALA A 57 -4.97 -11.87 -2.71
C ALA A 57 -3.61 -12.48 -3.04
N TYR A 58 -3.24 -13.54 -2.34
CA TYR A 58 -1.94 -14.15 -2.55
C TYR A 58 -1.84 -14.78 -3.95
N ASN A 59 -2.89 -15.44 -4.40
CA ASN A 59 -2.87 -16.05 -5.72
C ASN A 59 -2.79 -15.00 -6.82
N THR A 60 -3.44 -13.86 -6.63
CA THR A 60 -3.34 -12.77 -7.57
C THR A 60 -1.92 -12.22 -7.59
N TYR A 61 -1.32 -12.05 -6.42
CA TYR A 61 0.05 -11.59 -6.33
C TYR A 61 0.99 -12.55 -7.07
N ARG A 62 0.81 -13.84 -6.86
CA ARG A 62 1.66 -14.83 -7.52
C ARG A 62 1.48 -14.82 -9.03
N ALA A 63 0.24 -14.71 -9.48
CA ALA A 63 -0.02 -14.69 -10.91
C ALA A 63 0.65 -13.50 -11.58
N ARG A 64 0.60 -12.35 -10.92
CA ARG A 64 1.26 -11.17 -11.45
C ARG A 64 2.77 -11.31 -11.46
N LYS A 65 3.33 -11.83 -10.36
CA LYS A 65 4.77 -11.87 -10.21
C LYS A 65 5.40 -12.90 -11.11
N PHE A 66 4.77 -14.04 -11.28
CA PHE A 66 5.37 -15.14 -12.01
C PHE A 66 4.70 -15.38 -13.36
N SER A 67 3.80 -14.51 -13.76
CA SER A 67 3.05 -14.65 -15.01
C SER A 67 2.34 -15.99 -15.09
N ASP A 68 1.85 -16.45 -13.97
CA ASP A 68 1.27 -17.78 -13.86
C ASP A 68 -0.24 -17.68 -13.96
N TRP A 69 -0.74 -17.08 -15.04
CA TRP A 69 -2.17 -16.88 -15.20
C TRP A 69 -2.91 -18.14 -15.56
N ASP A 70 -2.18 -19.14 -16.06
CA ASP A 70 -2.83 -20.39 -16.40
C ASP A 70 -3.35 -21.12 -15.18
N SER A 71 -2.72 -20.95 -14.03
CA SER A 71 -3.17 -21.57 -12.82
C SER A 71 -4.07 -20.67 -11.99
N PHE A 72 -4.33 -19.48 -12.49
CA PHE A 72 -5.10 -18.50 -11.74
C PHE A 72 -6.59 -18.80 -11.87
N SER A 73 -7.27 -18.80 -10.74
CA SER A 73 -8.72 -18.96 -10.75
C SER A 73 -9.36 -17.60 -10.71
N ILE A 74 -10.39 -17.42 -11.51
CA ILE A 74 -11.10 -16.16 -11.52
C ILE A 74 -11.79 -15.97 -10.18
N ILE A 75 -11.59 -14.80 -9.56
CA ILE A 75 -12.18 -14.51 -8.29
C ILE A 75 -13.61 -14.01 -8.50
N ASP A 76 -14.52 -14.58 -7.72
CA ASP A 76 -15.91 -14.15 -7.77
C ASP A 76 -15.98 -12.69 -7.31
N GLY A 77 -16.62 -11.85 -8.09
CA GLY A 77 -16.74 -10.44 -7.74
C GLY A 77 -17.45 -10.21 -6.43
N ARG A 78 -18.23 -11.16 -5.95
CA ARG A 78 -18.87 -11.01 -4.65
C ARG A 78 -17.86 -11.12 -3.50
N ASN A 79 -16.68 -11.63 -3.79
CA ASN A 79 -15.63 -11.78 -2.80
C ASN A 79 -14.60 -10.65 -2.89
N LEU A 80 -15.00 -9.55 -3.48
CA LEU A 80 -14.15 -8.37 -3.60
C LEU A 80 -14.91 -7.15 -3.11
N VAL A 81 -14.18 -6.20 -2.54
CA VAL A 81 -14.77 -4.91 -2.19
C VAL A 81 -14.16 -3.89 -3.11
N ARG A 82 -14.99 -3.21 -3.87
CA ARG A 82 -14.50 -2.13 -4.73
C ARG A 82 -14.43 -0.84 -3.93
N LEU A 83 -13.42 -0.07 -4.22
CA LEU A 83 -13.12 1.14 -3.45
C LEU A 83 -13.31 2.39 -4.29
N ASN A 84 -13.56 3.49 -3.61
CA ASN A 84 -13.52 4.80 -4.23
C ASN A 84 -12.19 5.45 -3.87
N LYS A 85 -11.73 6.35 -4.72
CA LYS A 85 -10.56 7.14 -4.38
C LYS A 85 -10.83 7.85 -3.06
N GLY A 86 -9.86 7.83 -2.18
CA GLY A 86 -9.98 8.44 -0.87
C GLY A 86 -10.36 7.47 0.23
N ASP A 87 -10.79 6.26 -0.10
CA ASP A 87 -11.11 5.29 0.93
C ASP A 87 -9.85 4.93 1.70
N ARG A 88 -9.99 4.73 3.01
CA ARG A 88 -8.84 4.50 3.89
C ARG A 88 -8.87 3.11 4.47
N VAL A 89 -7.69 2.58 4.69
CA VAL A 89 -7.52 1.28 5.34
C VAL A 89 -6.51 1.40 6.46
N GLU A 90 -6.70 0.58 7.48
CA GLU A 90 -5.76 0.50 8.60
C GLU A 90 -5.03 -0.84 8.52
N ILE A 91 -3.72 -0.84 8.64
CA ILE A 91 -2.92 -2.06 8.56
C ILE A 91 -3.08 -2.84 9.86
N LEU A 92 -3.46 -4.11 9.76
CA LEU A 92 -3.63 -4.96 10.93
C LEU A 92 -2.47 -5.92 11.10
N GLN A 93 -2.08 -6.62 10.04
CA GLN A 93 -0.92 -7.52 10.12
C GLN A 93 -0.51 -7.94 8.72
N SER A 94 0.70 -8.46 8.63
CA SER A 94 1.18 -8.97 7.35
C SER A 94 0.87 -10.46 7.24
N LYS A 95 0.79 -10.95 6.02
CA LYS A 95 0.60 -12.34 5.73
C LYS A 95 1.45 -12.73 4.53
N PHE A 96 1.75 -14.01 4.40
CA PHE A 96 2.51 -14.52 3.25
C PHE A 96 3.82 -13.77 3.08
N GLN A 97 4.57 -13.68 4.19
CA GLN A 97 5.88 -13.04 4.17
C GLN A 97 5.81 -11.60 3.71
N SER A 98 4.78 -10.92 4.17
CA SER A 98 4.56 -9.50 3.91
C SER A 98 4.23 -9.18 2.46
N ASN A 99 3.79 -10.17 1.70
CA ASN A 99 3.33 -9.90 0.34
C ASN A 99 1.85 -9.52 0.31
N VAL A 100 1.12 -9.81 1.38
CA VAL A 100 -0.29 -9.47 1.53
C VAL A 100 -0.46 -8.89 2.93
N TYR A 101 -1.35 -7.93 3.07
CA TYR A 101 -1.64 -7.35 4.37
C TYR A 101 -3.11 -7.50 4.69
N GLU A 102 -3.39 -7.84 5.94
CA GLU A 102 -4.74 -7.80 6.45
C GLU A 102 -5.01 -6.37 6.87
N VAL A 103 -6.11 -5.80 6.40
CA VAL A 103 -6.43 -4.40 6.64
C VAL A 103 -7.87 -4.27 7.10
N LYS A 104 -8.17 -3.20 7.80
CA LYS A 104 -9.52 -2.88 8.16
C LYS A 104 -9.98 -1.71 7.29
N LEU A 105 -11.11 -1.86 6.64
CA LEU A 105 -11.64 -0.77 5.82
C LEU A 105 -12.26 0.26 6.75
N MET A 106 -11.91 1.51 6.57
CA MET A 106 -12.33 2.55 7.47
C MET A 106 -13.45 3.41 6.93
N ASP A 107 -13.75 3.33 5.66
CA ASP A 107 -14.77 4.16 5.04
C ASP A 107 -15.77 3.33 4.29
N GLY A 108 -16.95 3.90 4.06
CA GLY A 108 -17.93 3.29 3.19
C GLY A 108 -18.86 2.35 3.93
N TYR A 109 -19.68 1.71 3.13
CA TYR A 109 -20.75 0.89 3.65
C TYR A 109 -20.23 -0.32 4.38
N LYS A 110 -19.09 -0.86 3.94
CA LYS A 110 -18.54 -2.07 4.53
C LYS A 110 -17.39 -1.77 5.48
N LYS A 111 -17.40 -0.61 6.09
CA LYS A 111 -16.31 -0.23 6.97
C LYS A 111 -16.27 -1.11 8.21
N ASN A 112 -15.15 -1.10 8.87
CA ASN A 112 -14.88 -1.83 10.10
C ASN A 112 -14.79 -3.34 9.93
N ARG A 113 -14.69 -3.80 8.68
CA ARG A 113 -14.47 -5.21 8.42
C ARG A 113 -13.04 -5.42 7.95
N LYS A 114 -12.58 -6.65 8.04
CA LYS A 114 -11.22 -7.00 7.65
C LYS A 114 -11.19 -7.54 6.24
N TYR A 115 -10.22 -7.12 5.51
CA TYR A 115 -10.02 -7.56 4.14
C TYR A 115 -8.53 -7.72 3.91
N PHE A 116 -8.14 -8.08 2.69
CA PHE A 116 -6.75 -8.34 2.37
C PHE A 116 -6.33 -7.51 1.17
N LEU A 117 -5.08 -7.05 1.18
CA LEU A 117 -4.56 -6.14 0.18
C LEU A 117 -3.16 -6.57 -0.19
N ILE A 118 -2.86 -6.64 -1.47
CA ILE A 118 -1.53 -7.00 -1.93
C ILE A 118 -0.59 -5.85 -1.64
N LYS A 119 0.60 -6.17 -1.13
CA LYS A 119 1.57 -5.15 -0.75
C LYS A 119 1.88 -4.19 -1.89
N GLU A 120 2.03 -4.72 -3.09
CA GLU A 120 2.35 -3.85 -4.22
C GLU A 120 1.23 -2.87 -4.50
N ASP A 121 -0.01 -3.29 -4.36
CA ASP A 121 -1.14 -2.40 -4.57
C ASP A 121 -1.15 -1.30 -3.49
N LEU A 122 -0.80 -1.65 -2.27
CA LEU A 122 -0.73 -0.66 -1.21
C LEU A 122 0.33 0.39 -1.53
N LEU A 123 1.50 -0.05 -1.95
CA LEU A 123 2.59 0.90 -2.20
C LEU A 123 2.38 1.71 -3.46
N ASP A 124 1.74 1.14 -4.47
CA ASP A 124 1.56 1.82 -5.75
C ASP A 124 0.34 2.72 -5.77
N ASP A 125 -0.72 2.32 -5.11
CA ASP A 125 -2.01 2.99 -5.28
C ASP A 125 -2.44 3.79 -4.05
N PHE A 126 -1.86 3.55 -2.90
CA PHE A 126 -2.28 4.20 -1.66
C PHE A 126 -1.19 5.12 -1.13
N LYS A 127 -1.58 6.04 -0.30
CA LYS A 127 -0.66 6.97 0.31
C LYS A 127 -0.77 6.85 1.82
N LEU A 128 0.37 6.78 2.48
CA LEU A 128 0.40 6.73 3.94
C LEU A 128 -0.04 8.06 4.50
N LEU A 129 -1.04 8.03 5.35
CA LEU A 129 -1.45 9.21 6.05
C LEU A 129 -0.59 9.38 7.28
N GLU A 130 -0.61 10.55 7.83
CA GLU A 130 0.19 10.82 9.00
C GLU A 130 -0.20 9.89 10.10
N GLN A 131 0.75 9.21 10.69
CA GLN A 131 0.47 8.30 11.73
C GLN A 131 0.15 9.06 12.97
N ASP A 132 -0.88 8.62 13.66
CA ASP A 132 -1.26 9.29 14.86
C ASP A 132 -0.48 8.70 15.99
N ASN A 133 0.60 9.27 16.33
CA ASN A 133 1.39 8.73 17.34
C ASN A 133 1.24 9.33 18.62
N GLN A 134 0.51 10.31 18.74
CA GLN A 134 0.45 10.93 19.94
C GLN A 134 -0.30 10.25 20.87
N THR A 135 -0.98 9.48 20.63
CA THR A 135 -1.76 8.86 21.59
C THR A 135 -1.23 8.55 22.73
#